data_f89ae0e5a1b03bb25009f30be457e7ae
#
_entry.id   f89ae0e5a1b03bb25009f30be457e7ae
#
_cell.length_a   1.000
_cell.length_b   1.000
_cell.length_c   1.000
_cell.angle_alpha   90.00
_cell.angle_beta   90.00
_cell.angle_gamma   90.00
#
_symmetry.space_group_name_H-M   'P 1'
#
loop_
_entity.id
_entity.type
_entity.pdbx_description
1 polymer ?
#
loop_
_entity_poly.entity_id
_entity_poly.type
_entity_poly.pdbx_seq_one_letter_code
_entity_poly.pdbx_strand_id
1 'polypeptide(L)'
;MPRSARTNTEINSDATKLRIPATVLESMVDAITDAVPTDSIYIFGSYARREERPSSDVDIMVITESDDERPLRYATRASMSISRLMHDAGLDYDLLARFRDDYLDRKTRCTTVDYAVANEGVRIYG
;
A
#
# COMPACT_ATOMS: atom_id res chain seq x y z
N MET A 1 6.25 -2.44 18.81
CA MET A 1 5.02 -2.64 19.58
C MET A 1 4.07 -3.50 18.78
N PRO A 2 3.63 -4.61 19.32
CA PRO A 2 2.66 -5.43 18.58
C PRO A 2 1.34 -4.68 18.46
N ARG A 3 0.66 -4.95 17.36
CA ARG A 3 -0.65 -4.33 17.11
C ARG A 3 -1.79 -5.04 17.83
N SER A 4 -1.47 -5.86 18.78
CA SER A 4 -2.49 -6.64 19.50
C SER A 4 -3.58 -5.77 20.13
N ALA A 5 -3.28 -4.50 20.38
CA ALA A 5 -4.27 -3.56 20.90
C ALA A 5 -5.29 -3.11 19.84
N ARG A 6 -5.00 -3.33 18.57
CA ARG A 6 -5.91 -2.95 17.49
C ARG A 6 -6.93 -4.07 17.29
N THR A 7 -8.19 -3.79 17.58
CA THR A 7 -9.26 -4.77 17.43
C THR A 7 -9.86 -4.77 16.04
N ASN A 8 -9.81 -3.63 15.34
CA ASN A 8 -10.31 -3.50 13.97
C ASN A 8 -9.28 -2.75 13.15
N THR A 9 -9.02 -3.26 11.94
CA THR A 9 -8.16 -2.55 11.00
C THR A 9 -8.97 -1.43 10.37
N GLU A 10 -8.46 -0.22 10.50
CA GLU A 10 -9.09 0.95 9.90
C GLU A 10 -8.56 1.16 8.49
N ILE A 11 -9.44 1.14 7.52
CA ILE A 11 -9.13 1.53 6.16
C ILE A 11 -9.92 2.79 5.82
N ASN A 12 -9.39 3.59 4.91
CA ASN A 12 -10.05 4.80 4.47
C ASN A 12 -11.31 4.48 3.66
N SER A 13 -12.32 5.33 3.78
CA SER A 13 -13.57 5.14 3.03
C SER A 13 -13.36 5.14 1.51
N ASP A 14 -12.32 5.80 1.01
CA ASP A 14 -11.98 5.79 -0.41
C ASP A 14 -11.67 4.37 -0.93
N ALA A 15 -11.23 3.47 -0.04
CA ALA A 15 -10.92 2.10 -0.41
C ALA A 15 -12.15 1.34 -0.92
N THR A 16 -13.35 1.77 -0.59
CA THR A 16 -14.58 1.14 -1.08
C THR A 16 -14.76 1.27 -2.59
N LYS A 17 -14.04 2.20 -3.21
CA LYS A 17 -14.07 2.38 -4.66
C LYS A 17 -13.28 1.32 -5.41
N LEU A 18 -12.38 0.63 -4.71
CA LEU A 18 -11.53 -0.41 -5.31
C LEU A 18 -12.31 -1.71 -5.49
N ARG A 19 -11.98 -2.43 -6.56
CA ARG A 19 -12.56 -3.75 -6.82
C ARG A 19 -11.71 -4.84 -6.17
N ILE A 20 -11.38 -4.64 -4.93
CA ILE A 20 -10.65 -5.59 -4.08
C ILE A 20 -11.53 -5.81 -2.85
N PRO A 21 -11.78 -7.06 -2.45
CA PRO A 21 -12.61 -7.30 -1.27
C PRO A 21 -12.12 -6.55 -0.04
N ALA A 22 -13.04 -5.96 0.70
CA ALA A 22 -12.70 -5.18 1.88
C ALA A 22 -11.90 -6.01 2.89
N THR A 23 -12.21 -7.29 3.03
CA THR A 23 -11.49 -8.17 3.94
C THR A 23 -10.03 -8.34 3.54
N VAL A 24 -9.76 -8.37 2.24
CA VAL A 24 -8.37 -8.44 1.73
C VAL A 24 -7.64 -7.14 2.04
N LEU A 25 -8.27 -5.99 1.80
CA LEU A 25 -7.67 -4.70 2.09
C LEU A 25 -7.37 -4.53 3.58
N GLU A 26 -8.30 -4.92 4.43
CA GLU A 26 -8.11 -4.86 5.88
C GLU A 26 -6.95 -5.73 6.34
N SER A 27 -6.89 -6.95 5.84
CA SER A 27 -5.81 -7.87 6.17
C SER A 27 -4.46 -7.38 5.63
N MET A 28 -4.46 -6.76 4.46
CA MET A 28 -3.26 -6.16 3.87
C MET A 28 -2.74 -5.03 4.75
N VAL A 29 -3.61 -4.09 5.14
CA VAL A 29 -3.24 -2.99 6.02
C VAL A 29 -2.70 -3.52 7.34
N ASP A 30 -3.37 -4.51 7.89
CA ASP A 30 -3.01 -5.12 9.16
C ASP A 30 -1.60 -5.72 9.10
N ALA A 31 -1.33 -6.50 8.07
CA ALA A 31 -0.04 -7.17 7.90
C ALA A 31 1.09 -6.17 7.66
N ILE A 32 0.87 -5.17 6.80
CA ILE A 32 1.89 -4.19 6.46
C ILE A 32 2.23 -3.31 7.66
N THR A 33 1.21 -2.81 8.36
CA THR A 33 1.44 -1.93 9.52
C THR A 33 2.12 -2.67 10.66
N ASP A 34 1.95 -3.98 10.72
CA ASP A 34 2.63 -4.82 11.70
C ASP A 34 4.08 -5.09 11.32
N ALA A 35 4.38 -5.11 10.04
CA ALA A 35 5.71 -5.47 9.53
C ALA A 35 6.66 -4.28 9.42
N VAL A 36 6.15 -3.09 9.09
CA VAL A 36 6.99 -1.90 8.85
C VAL A 36 6.34 -0.66 9.47
N PRO A 37 7.15 0.36 9.84
CA PRO A 37 6.60 1.61 10.38
C PRO A 37 5.92 2.40 9.26
N THR A 38 4.60 2.41 9.27
CA THR A 38 3.79 2.87 8.15
C THR A 38 3.09 4.19 8.45
N ASP A 39 3.32 5.20 7.61
CA ASP A 39 2.58 6.46 7.63
C ASP A 39 1.27 6.30 6.86
N SER A 40 1.36 5.76 5.64
CA SER A 40 0.18 5.59 4.78
C SER A 40 0.42 4.49 3.76
N ILE A 41 -0.68 3.98 3.19
CA ILE A 41 -0.64 2.96 2.15
C ILE A 41 -1.60 3.40 1.05
N TYR A 42 -1.11 3.35 -0.20
CA TYR A 42 -1.89 3.68 -1.39
C TYR A 42 -1.94 2.49 -2.32
N ILE A 43 -3.09 2.31 -2.96
CA ILE A 43 -3.23 1.50 -4.17
C ILE A 43 -3.22 2.49 -5.34
N PHE A 44 -2.42 2.21 -6.36
CA PHE A 44 -2.35 3.07 -7.53
C PHE A 44 -2.40 2.20 -8.80
N GLY A 45 -2.16 2.80 -9.96
CA GLY A 45 -2.22 2.07 -11.22
C GLY A 45 -3.64 1.70 -11.63
N SER A 46 -3.77 0.59 -12.36
CA SER A 46 -5.03 0.22 -13.00
C SER A 46 -6.16 -0.03 -11.99
N TYR A 47 -5.87 -0.63 -10.86
CA TYR A 47 -6.89 -0.85 -9.83
C TYR A 47 -7.44 0.46 -9.27
N ALA A 48 -6.57 1.44 -9.07
CA ALA A 48 -7.00 2.76 -8.57
C ALA A 48 -7.86 3.49 -9.59
N ARG A 49 -7.55 3.32 -10.88
CA ARG A 49 -8.33 3.92 -11.97
C ARG A 49 -9.56 3.10 -12.33
N ARG A 50 -9.73 1.93 -11.70
CA ARG A 50 -10.81 0.99 -11.99
C ARG A 50 -10.79 0.52 -13.43
N GLU A 51 -9.59 0.31 -13.95
CA GLU A 51 -9.30 -0.15 -15.32
C GLU A 51 -8.59 -1.49 -15.31
N GLU A 52 -8.59 -2.19 -14.18
CA GLU A 52 -7.88 -3.45 -14.05
C GLU A 52 -8.50 -4.53 -14.95
N ARG A 53 -7.61 -5.42 -15.40
CA ARG A 53 -7.96 -6.61 -16.17
C ARG A 53 -7.60 -7.84 -15.33
N PRO A 54 -8.05 -9.04 -15.72
CA PRO A 54 -7.71 -10.25 -14.95
C PRO A 54 -6.21 -10.46 -14.74
N SER A 55 -5.37 -9.94 -15.66
CA SER A 55 -3.92 -10.05 -15.58
C SER A 55 -3.24 -8.86 -14.89
N SER A 56 -4.01 -7.88 -14.43
CA SER A 56 -3.44 -6.68 -13.80
C SER A 56 -2.86 -6.99 -12.42
N ASP A 57 -1.72 -6.38 -12.09
CA ASP A 57 -1.16 -6.43 -10.75
C ASP A 57 -1.79 -5.33 -9.89
N VAL A 58 -1.88 -5.60 -8.60
CA VAL A 58 -2.24 -4.57 -7.63
C VAL A 58 -0.98 -3.78 -7.32
N ASP A 59 -0.96 -2.50 -7.66
CA ASP A 59 0.18 -1.63 -7.39
C ASP A 59 0.02 -0.97 -6.03
N ILE A 60 0.98 -1.21 -5.15
CA ILE A 60 0.91 -0.78 -3.75
C ILE A 60 2.10 0.12 -3.44
N MET A 61 1.86 1.26 -2.82
CA MET A 61 2.92 2.09 -2.26
C MET A 61 2.74 2.20 -0.76
N VAL A 62 3.78 1.81 -0.03
CA VAL A 62 3.87 1.96 1.42
C VAL A 62 4.75 3.16 1.71
N ILE A 63 4.21 4.16 2.37
CA ILE A 63 4.96 5.34 2.80
C ILE A 63 5.31 5.13 4.26
N THR A 64 6.61 5.13 4.57
CA THR A 64 7.09 4.82 5.91
C THR A 64 7.26 6.07 6.74
N GLU A 65 7.02 5.92 8.07
CA GLU A 65 7.26 6.98 9.04
C GLU A 65 8.74 7.18 9.33
N SER A 66 9.53 6.13 9.14
CA SER A 66 10.92 6.06 9.56
C SER A 66 11.82 5.83 8.36
N ASP A 67 13.06 6.32 8.44
CA ASP A 67 14.12 6.08 7.48
C ASP A 67 15.27 5.27 8.09
N ASP A 68 15.00 4.51 9.14
CA ASP A 68 16.00 3.69 9.84
C ASP A 68 16.57 2.60 8.94
N GLU A 69 15.81 2.15 7.94
CA GLU A 69 16.27 1.17 6.97
C GLU A 69 16.02 1.70 5.56
N ARG A 70 16.69 1.08 4.58
CA ARG A 70 16.52 1.47 3.17
C ARG A 70 15.11 1.13 2.69
N PRO A 71 14.56 1.92 1.74
CA PRO A 71 13.23 1.64 1.21
C PRO A 71 13.07 0.23 0.69
N LEU A 72 14.09 -0.32 0.03
CA LEU A 72 14.03 -1.69 -0.50
C LEU A 72 13.86 -2.72 0.61
N ARG A 73 14.47 -2.52 1.77
CA ARG A 73 14.29 -3.42 2.92
C ARG A 73 12.87 -3.36 3.45
N TYR A 74 12.32 -2.15 3.57
CA TYR A 74 10.93 -1.99 3.98
C TYR A 74 9.98 -2.63 2.97
N ALA A 75 10.25 -2.41 1.67
CA ALA A 75 9.43 -2.99 0.62
C ALA A 75 9.44 -4.52 0.67
N THR A 76 10.62 -5.11 0.86
CA THR A 76 10.76 -6.56 0.95
C THR A 76 9.98 -7.11 2.14
N ARG A 77 10.12 -6.47 3.30
CA ARG A 77 9.44 -6.91 4.53
C ARG A 77 7.92 -6.79 4.38
N ALA A 78 7.45 -5.66 3.84
CA ALA A 78 6.03 -5.46 3.62
C ALA A 78 5.48 -6.47 2.60
N SER A 79 6.20 -6.67 1.50
CA SER A 79 5.80 -7.62 0.47
C SER A 79 5.69 -9.04 1.01
N MET A 80 6.67 -9.46 1.80
CA MET A 80 6.64 -10.79 2.41
C MET A 80 5.46 -10.95 3.37
N SER A 81 5.08 -9.87 4.06
CA SER A 81 3.99 -9.93 5.04
C SER A 81 2.64 -10.21 4.39
N ILE A 82 2.46 -9.87 3.12
CA ILE A 82 1.18 -10.04 2.41
C ILE A 82 1.22 -11.12 1.33
N SER A 83 2.35 -11.78 1.14
CA SER A 83 2.49 -12.71 0.00
C SER A 83 1.47 -13.85 0.06
N ARG A 84 1.26 -14.46 1.23
CA ARG A 84 0.30 -15.54 1.40
C ARG A 84 -1.13 -15.04 1.20
N LEU A 85 -1.44 -13.89 1.79
CA LEU A 85 -2.75 -13.27 1.67
C LEU A 85 -3.11 -13.03 0.20
N MET A 86 -2.20 -12.43 -0.55
CA MET A 86 -2.45 -12.10 -1.95
C MET A 86 -2.53 -13.35 -2.82
N HIS A 87 -1.69 -14.34 -2.55
CA HIS A 87 -1.75 -15.63 -3.24
C HIS A 87 -3.12 -16.28 -3.04
N ASP A 88 -3.58 -16.35 -1.80
CA ASP A 88 -4.86 -16.98 -1.47
C ASP A 88 -6.04 -16.20 -2.08
N ALA A 89 -5.89 -14.90 -2.25
CA ALA A 89 -6.91 -14.06 -2.89
C ALA A 89 -6.84 -14.11 -4.43
N GLY A 90 -5.84 -14.78 -4.99
CA GLY A 90 -5.65 -14.85 -6.45
C GLY A 90 -5.20 -13.53 -7.07
N LEU A 91 -4.49 -12.71 -6.30
CA LEU A 91 -4.05 -11.39 -6.75
C LEU A 91 -2.53 -11.33 -6.85
N ASP A 92 -2.05 -10.94 -8.02
CA ASP A 92 -0.65 -10.56 -8.19
C ASP A 92 -0.48 -9.11 -7.77
N TYR A 93 0.71 -8.75 -7.32
CA TYR A 93 0.94 -7.40 -6.81
C TYR A 93 2.38 -6.97 -6.99
N ASP A 94 2.56 -5.66 -6.96
CA ASP A 94 3.86 -5.01 -6.99
C ASP A 94 3.87 -3.99 -5.86
N LEU A 95 4.92 -3.99 -5.03
CA LEU A 95 4.95 -3.17 -3.83
C LEU A 95 6.22 -2.33 -3.78
N LEU A 96 6.04 -1.03 -3.63
CA LEU A 96 7.11 -0.07 -3.45
C LEU A 96 7.02 0.50 -2.03
N ALA A 97 8.17 0.87 -1.48
CA ALA A 97 8.24 1.64 -0.24
C ALA A 97 8.91 2.97 -0.51
N ARG A 98 8.47 3.99 0.21
CA ARG A 98 8.99 5.34 0.09
C ARG A 98 9.03 5.98 1.46
N PHE A 99 10.12 6.70 1.77
CA PHE A 99 10.16 7.52 2.97
C PHE A 99 9.16 8.67 2.84
N ARG A 100 8.51 9.03 3.94
CA ARG A 100 7.52 10.10 3.92
C ARG A 100 8.06 11.40 3.36
N ASP A 101 9.24 11.81 3.80
CA ASP A 101 9.82 13.07 3.34
C ASP A 101 10.14 13.05 1.84
N ASP A 102 10.62 11.91 1.34
CA ASP A 102 10.88 11.75 -0.08
C ASP A 102 9.59 11.78 -0.89
N TYR A 103 8.54 11.15 -0.37
CA TYR A 103 7.24 11.18 -1.03
C TYR A 103 6.69 12.61 -1.12
N LEU A 104 6.76 13.37 -0.02
CA LEU A 104 6.28 14.74 0.01
C LEU A 104 7.05 15.64 -0.98
N ASP A 105 8.33 15.37 -1.16
CA ASP A 105 9.15 16.09 -2.13
C ASP A 105 8.82 15.70 -3.57
N ARG A 106 8.67 14.40 -3.83
CA ARG A 106 8.51 13.88 -5.20
C ARG A 106 7.09 13.98 -5.74
N LYS A 107 6.09 14.01 -4.88
CA LYS A 107 4.69 13.94 -5.33
C LYS A 107 4.27 15.11 -6.22
N THR A 108 5.02 16.20 -6.21
CA THR A 108 4.76 17.37 -7.06
C THR A 108 5.53 17.32 -8.38
N ARG A 109 6.37 16.31 -8.59
CA ARG A 109 7.18 16.18 -9.80
C ARG A 109 6.52 15.20 -10.75
N CYS A 110 5.98 15.71 -11.85
CA CYS A 110 5.12 14.94 -12.75
C CYS A 110 5.81 13.74 -13.43
N THR A 111 7.13 13.62 -13.33
CA THR A 111 7.88 12.49 -13.89
C THR A 111 8.03 11.33 -12.92
N THR A 112 7.52 11.43 -11.70
CA THR A 112 7.71 10.42 -10.68
C THR A 112 6.46 9.54 -10.50
N VAL A 113 6.68 8.32 -10.01
CA VAL A 113 5.57 7.46 -9.62
C VAL A 113 4.82 8.05 -8.42
N ASP A 114 5.52 8.79 -7.57
CA ASP A 114 4.93 9.48 -6.42
C ASP A 114 3.87 10.49 -6.85
N TYR A 115 4.10 11.19 -7.96
CA TYR A 115 3.11 12.09 -8.53
C TYR A 115 1.84 11.33 -8.96
N ALA A 116 2.02 10.19 -9.63
CA ALA A 116 0.90 9.37 -10.03
C ALA A 116 0.10 8.88 -8.82
N VAL A 117 0.80 8.46 -7.76
CA VAL A 117 0.16 8.02 -6.52
C VAL A 117 -0.63 9.17 -5.89
N ALA A 118 -0.06 10.36 -5.84
CA ALA A 118 -0.74 11.52 -5.23
C ALA A 118 -1.99 11.93 -6.01
N ASN A 119 -1.98 11.80 -7.33
CA ASN A 119 -3.07 12.30 -8.18
C ASN A 119 -4.12 11.24 -8.50
N GLU A 120 -3.74 9.97 -8.61
CA GLU A 120 -4.63 8.90 -9.02
C GLU A 120 -4.81 7.82 -7.96
N GLY A 121 -3.90 7.75 -6.99
CA GLY A 121 -3.90 6.69 -6.00
C GLY A 121 -5.07 6.78 -5.05
N VAL A 122 -5.45 5.63 -4.52
CA VAL A 122 -6.46 5.51 -3.47
C VAL A 122 -5.74 5.21 -2.17
N ARG A 123 -5.85 6.11 -1.22
CA ARG A 123 -5.25 5.90 0.10
C ARG A 123 -6.13 4.95 0.90
N ILE A 124 -5.58 3.79 1.26
CA ILE A 124 -6.34 2.80 2.03
C ILE A 124 -6.02 2.85 3.52
N TYR A 125 -4.92 3.49 3.90
CA TYR A 125 -4.51 3.64 5.30
C TYR A 125 -3.73 4.95 5.49
N GLY A 126 -3.95 5.58 6.65
CA GLY A 126 -3.23 6.81 7.00
C GLY A 126 -4.01 8.10 6.91
#